data_9773a2644c2a916a535728f7e65330c9
#
_entry.id   9773a2644c2a916a535728f7e65330c9
#
_cell.length_a   1.000
_cell.length_b   1.000
_cell.length_c   1.000
_cell.angle_alpha   90.00
_cell.angle_beta   90.00
_cell.angle_gamma   90.00
#
_symmetry.space_group_name_H-M   'P 1'
#
loop_
_entity.id
_entity.type
_entity.pdbx_description
1 polymer ?
#
loop_
_entity_poly.entity_id
_entity_poly.type
_entity_poly.pdbx_seq_one_letter_code
_entity_poly.pdbx_strand_id
1 'polypeptide(L)'
;MKLKDKVILITASTRGIGLACVKACAKEGATVYMAGRNLGLAQEEADKLISRGYNVKCVYNDASKPESFITMVEDVINESGRIDVLINNFGTSNPGKDLDFSNTDTDVFLNIVNTNLRSVFIGSKEAVKHMAKQGGGSIINISSVGGLVPDISQVAYGTSKAAINYLTKLIAVHEAKNNIRCNAVLPGMTATEAVAKNLSGEFRDLFLRHIPLRRMGEPDEIAKATVYFASDDSAYTTGQILTVSGGFGLATPLYSDLSNKTNRR
;
A
#
# COMPACT_ATOMS: atom_id res chain seq x y z
N MET A 1 5.23 -20.22 9.66
CA MET A 1 5.26 -19.49 8.37
C MET A 1 3.83 -19.37 7.87
N LYS A 2 3.28 -18.16 7.93
CA LYS A 2 1.86 -17.88 7.60
C LYS A 2 1.55 -17.83 6.10
N LEU A 3 2.58 -17.69 5.27
CA LEU A 3 2.47 -17.51 3.82
C LEU A 3 3.23 -18.61 3.04
N LYS A 4 3.49 -19.74 3.71
CA LYS A 4 4.17 -20.87 3.07
C LYS A 4 3.44 -21.29 1.79
N ASP A 5 4.19 -21.48 0.72
CA ASP A 5 3.73 -21.92 -0.61
C ASP A 5 2.77 -20.93 -1.34
N LYS A 6 2.55 -19.71 -0.79
CA LYS A 6 1.78 -18.65 -1.47
C LYS A 6 2.66 -17.88 -2.45
N VAL A 7 2.09 -17.54 -3.60
CA VAL A 7 2.70 -16.67 -4.62
C VAL A 7 2.11 -15.26 -4.47
N ILE A 8 2.98 -14.29 -4.22
CA ILE A 8 2.62 -12.91 -3.88
C ILE A 8 3.26 -11.93 -4.86
N LEU A 9 2.46 -11.07 -5.47
CA LEU A 9 2.92 -9.97 -6.32
C LEU A 9 2.76 -8.63 -5.58
N ILE A 10 3.83 -7.81 -5.55
CA ILE A 10 3.85 -6.52 -4.84
C ILE A 10 4.29 -5.41 -5.78
N THR A 11 3.43 -4.41 -6.03
CA THR A 11 3.77 -3.27 -6.90
C THR A 11 4.62 -2.22 -6.17
N ALA A 12 5.50 -1.51 -6.92
CA ALA A 12 6.38 -0.45 -6.40
C ALA A 12 7.19 -0.89 -5.15
N SER A 13 7.82 -2.05 -5.22
CA SER A 13 8.32 -2.77 -4.04
C SER A 13 9.84 -2.71 -3.82
N THR A 14 10.56 -1.83 -4.53
CA THR A 14 12.02 -1.71 -4.41
C THR A 14 12.49 -0.84 -3.24
N ARG A 15 11.59 -0.20 -2.49
CA ARG A 15 11.90 0.66 -1.33
C ARG A 15 10.69 0.86 -0.42
N GLY A 16 10.93 1.49 0.74
CA GLY A 16 9.88 1.93 1.67
C GLY A 16 8.93 0.80 2.10
N ILE A 17 7.63 1.10 2.13
CA ILE A 17 6.58 0.14 2.55
C ILE A 17 6.57 -1.09 1.64
N GLY A 18 6.69 -0.92 0.32
CA GLY A 18 6.70 -2.05 -0.62
C GLY A 18 7.83 -3.03 -0.33
N LEU A 19 9.04 -2.55 -0.11
CA LEU A 19 10.19 -3.41 0.24
C LEU A 19 10.02 -4.07 1.61
N ALA A 20 9.44 -3.37 2.58
CA ALA A 20 9.11 -3.97 3.88
C ALA A 20 8.08 -5.10 3.74
N CYS A 21 7.06 -4.93 2.87
CA CYS A 21 6.11 -6.00 2.55
C CYS A 21 6.80 -7.21 1.90
N VAL A 22 7.72 -6.98 0.95
CA VAL A 22 8.52 -8.07 0.35
C VAL A 22 9.26 -8.86 1.43
N LYS A 23 10.02 -8.16 2.28
CA LYS A 23 10.79 -8.79 3.37
C LYS A 23 9.91 -9.58 4.32
N ALA A 24 8.77 -9.01 4.72
CA ALA A 24 7.84 -9.65 5.65
C ALA A 24 7.18 -10.88 5.04
N CYS A 25 6.70 -10.80 3.79
CA CYS A 25 6.06 -11.92 3.11
C CYS A 25 7.06 -13.06 2.82
N ALA A 26 8.27 -12.72 2.37
CA ALA A 26 9.32 -13.72 2.11
C ALA A 26 9.75 -14.44 3.40
N LYS A 27 9.88 -13.72 4.53
CA LYS A 27 10.17 -14.31 5.85
C LYS A 27 9.08 -15.29 6.30
N GLU A 28 7.84 -15.07 5.88
CA GLU A 28 6.71 -15.95 6.17
C GLU A 28 6.56 -17.10 5.16
N GLY A 29 7.55 -17.31 4.28
CA GLY A 29 7.66 -18.49 3.42
C GLY A 29 7.00 -18.35 2.04
N ALA A 30 6.63 -17.14 1.63
CA ALA A 30 6.06 -16.88 0.31
C ALA A 30 7.14 -16.87 -0.79
N THR A 31 6.73 -17.22 -2.01
CA THR A 31 7.40 -16.78 -3.24
C THR A 31 6.92 -15.36 -3.56
N VAL A 32 7.82 -14.38 -3.55
CA VAL A 32 7.47 -12.97 -3.69
C VAL A 32 8.00 -12.41 -4.99
N TYR A 33 7.12 -11.83 -5.80
CA TYR A 33 7.45 -11.09 -7.00
C TYR A 33 7.49 -9.59 -6.70
N MET A 34 8.67 -9.00 -6.85
CA MET A 34 8.91 -7.58 -6.73
C MET A 34 8.63 -6.90 -8.06
N ALA A 35 7.56 -6.11 -8.13
CA ALA A 35 7.28 -5.33 -9.34
C ALA A 35 7.85 -3.91 -9.23
N GLY A 36 8.58 -3.50 -10.26
CA GLY A 36 9.20 -2.18 -10.32
C GLY A 36 9.62 -1.75 -11.72
N ARG A 37 9.78 -0.44 -11.91
CA ARG A 37 10.18 0.15 -13.19
C ARG A 37 11.66 -0.10 -13.52
N ASN A 38 12.51 -0.10 -12.51
CA ASN A 38 13.94 -0.37 -12.63
C ASN A 38 14.23 -1.80 -12.16
N LEU A 39 14.32 -2.72 -13.13
CA LEU A 39 14.61 -4.13 -12.83
C LEU A 39 16.01 -4.35 -12.23
N GLY A 40 17.00 -3.52 -12.59
CA GLY A 40 18.34 -3.62 -11.99
C GLY A 40 18.28 -3.37 -10.47
N LEU A 41 17.63 -2.27 -10.06
CA LEU A 41 17.43 -1.99 -8.63
C LEU A 41 16.57 -3.05 -7.93
N ALA A 42 15.55 -3.57 -8.61
CA ALA A 42 14.74 -4.65 -8.06
C ALA A 42 15.57 -5.92 -7.83
N GLN A 43 16.44 -6.27 -8.79
CA GLN A 43 17.31 -7.43 -8.70
C GLN A 43 18.34 -7.28 -7.58
N GLU A 44 18.97 -6.10 -7.42
CA GLU A 44 19.89 -5.83 -6.31
C GLU A 44 19.25 -6.07 -4.93
N GLU A 45 18.00 -5.63 -4.75
CA GLU A 45 17.25 -5.85 -3.51
C GLU A 45 16.81 -7.32 -3.35
N ALA A 46 16.42 -7.97 -4.45
CA ALA A 46 16.06 -9.38 -4.45
C ALA A 46 17.28 -10.26 -4.09
N ASP A 47 18.47 -10.00 -4.65
CA ASP A 47 19.69 -10.77 -4.38
C ASP A 47 20.08 -10.73 -2.90
N LYS A 48 19.89 -9.60 -2.23
CA LYS A 48 20.09 -9.47 -0.77
C LYS A 48 19.15 -10.37 0.04
N LEU A 49 17.97 -10.66 -0.48
CA LEU A 49 16.99 -11.54 0.16
C LEU A 49 17.22 -13.00 -0.21
N ILE A 50 17.56 -13.27 -1.46
CA ILE A 50 17.91 -14.62 -1.96
C ILE A 50 19.12 -15.15 -1.22
N SER A 51 20.15 -14.32 -0.97
CA SER A 51 21.34 -14.72 -0.20
C SER A 51 21.04 -15.12 1.26
N ARG A 52 19.84 -14.75 1.75
CA ARG A 52 19.34 -15.16 3.08
C ARG A 52 18.38 -16.36 3.02
N GLY A 53 18.25 -17.00 1.84
CA GLY A 53 17.41 -18.18 1.64
C GLY A 53 15.93 -17.88 1.34
N TYR A 54 15.57 -16.63 1.02
CA TYR A 54 14.21 -16.26 0.64
C TYR A 54 13.96 -16.44 -0.86
N ASN A 55 12.72 -16.77 -1.23
CA ASN A 55 12.33 -16.92 -2.62
C ASN A 55 11.73 -15.60 -3.14
N VAL A 56 12.55 -14.79 -3.80
CA VAL A 56 12.19 -13.48 -4.32
C VAL A 56 12.56 -13.40 -5.80
N LYS A 57 11.67 -12.87 -6.61
CA LYS A 57 11.81 -12.71 -8.06
C LYS A 57 11.42 -11.28 -8.44
N CYS A 58 11.75 -10.86 -9.67
CA CYS A 58 11.47 -9.52 -10.16
C CYS A 58 10.61 -9.56 -11.41
N VAL A 59 9.63 -8.62 -11.51
CA VAL A 59 8.84 -8.40 -12.73
C VAL A 59 8.79 -6.91 -13.05
N TYR A 60 8.64 -6.58 -14.34
CA TYR A 60 8.55 -5.20 -14.77
C TYR A 60 7.16 -4.62 -14.52
N ASN A 61 7.11 -3.40 -13.95
CA ASN A 61 5.89 -2.61 -13.82
C ASN A 61 6.22 -1.12 -13.84
N ASP A 62 5.60 -0.38 -14.76
CA ASP A 62 5.73 1.08 -14.89
C ASP A 62 4.34 1.73 -14.90
N ALA A 63 4.03 2.54 -13.91
CA ALA A 63 2.74 3.21 -13.77
C ALA A 63 2.41 4.19 -14.91
N SER A 64 3.41 4.65 -15.68
CA SER A 64 3.19 5.44 -16.90
C SER A 64 2.65 4.59 -18.06
N LYS A 65 2.79 3.27 -17.98
CA LYS A 65 2.39 2.28 -18.98
C LYS A 65 1.28 1.39 -18.41
N PRO A 66 0.00 1.70 -18.66
CA PRO A 66 -1.13 0.94 -18.08
C PRO A 66 -1.09 -0.55 -18.35
N GLU A 67 -0.64 -0.94 -19.54
CA GLU A 67 -0.47 -2.33 -19.96
C GLU A 67 0.48 -3.12 -19.06
N SER A 68 1.47 -2.45 -18.44
CA SER A 68 2.42 -3.12 -17.55
C SER A 68 1.78 -3.69 -16.28
N PHE A 69 0.59 -3.23 -15.90
CA PHE A 69 -0.18 -3.82 -14.80
C PHE A 69 -0.85 -5.15 -15.19
N ILE A 70 -1.08 -5.38 -16.49
CA ILE A 70 -1.56 -6.65 -17.00
C ILE A 70 -0.38 -7.61 -17.13
N THR A 71 0.67 -7.20 -17.85
CA THR A 71 1.81 -8.07 -18.16
C THR A 71 2.53 -8.54 -16.90
N MET A 72 2.66 -7.72 -15.84
CA MET A 72 3.27 -8.16 -14.59
C MET A 72 2.50 -9.32 -13.92
N VAL A 73 1.17 -9.38 -14.05
CA VAL A 73 0.37 -10.49 -13.52
C VAL A 73 0.53 -11.72 -14.41
N GLU A 74 0.49 -11.54 -15.73
CA GLU A 74 0.72 -12.61 -16.70
C GLU A 74 2.09 -13.25 -16.53
N ASP A 75 3.14 -12.46 -16.31
CA ASP A 75 4.51 -12.95 -16.06
C ASP A 75 4.57 -13.84 -14.81
N VAL A 76 3.90 -13.42 -13.72
CA VAL A 76 3.80 -14.24 -12.48
C VAL A 76 3.06 -15.55 -12.76
N ILE A 77 1.95 -15.51 -13.51
CA ILE A 77 1.20 -16.71 -13.85
C ILE A 77 1.99 -17.64 -14.77
N ASN A 78 2.68 -17.09 -15.77
CA ASN A 78 3.50 -17.89 -16.70
C ASN A 78 4.64 -18.61 -15.97
N GLU A 79 5.21 -17.98 -14.95
CA GLU A 79 6.35 -18.55 -14.22
C GLU A 79 5.93 -19.45 -13.03
N SER A 80 4.89 -19.08 -12.30
CA SER A 80 4.49 -19.79 -11.06
C SER A 80 3.16 -20.53 -11.15
N GLY A 81 2.41 -20.40 -12.26
CA GLY A 81 1.14 -21.07 -12.47
C GLY A 81 -0.03 -20.52 -11.64
N ARG A 82 0.23 -19.61 -10.69
CA ARG A 82 -0.77 -19.06 -9.75
C ARG A 82 -0.38 -17.67 -9.22
N ILE A 83 -1.37 -16.97 -8.67
CA ILE A 83 -1.20 -15.77 -7.86
C ILE A 83 -2.16 -15.81 -6.67
N ASP A 84 -1.64 -15.96 -5.45
CA ASP A 84 -2.47 -16.05 -4.23
C ASP A 84 -2.76 -14.68 -3.63
N VAL A 85 -1.81 -13.74 -3.75
CA VAL A 85 -1.93 -12.41 -3.17
C VAL A 85 -1.42 -11.35 -4.14
N LEU A 86 -2.23 -10.30 -4.33
CA LEU A 86 -1.79 -9.06 -4.98
C LEU A 86 -1.74 -7.93 -3.93
N ILE A 87 -0.58 -7.29 -3.77
CA ILE A 87 -0.41 -6.10 -2.93
C ILE A 87 -0.20 -4.90 -3.85
N ASN A 88 -1.24 -4.07 -3.99
CA ASN A 88 -1.20 -2.81 -4.71
C ASN A 88 -0.58 -1.74 -3.82
N ASN A 89 0.74 -1.60 -3.85
CA ASN A 89 1.48 -0.62 -3.05
C ASN A 89 1.82 0.64 -3.86
N PHE A 90 1.72 0.62 -5.18
CA PHE A 90 2.00 1.82 -5.97
C PHE A 90 1.07 2.98 -5.58
N GLY A 91 1.65 4.17 -5.49
CA GLY A 91 0.95 5.43 -5.35
C GLY A 91 1.90 6.59 -5.60
N THR A 92 1.40 7.63 -6.25
CA THR A 92 2.14 8.86 -6.50
C THR A 92 1.43 10.05 -5.88
N SER A 93 2.22 11.04 -5.44
CA SER A 93 1.78 12.36 -5.02
C SER A 93 2.75 13.40 -5.60
N ASN A 94 2.32 14.63 -5.67
CA ASN A 94 3.17 15.75 -6.07
C ASN A 94 2.89 16.95 -5.15
N PRO A 95 3.43 16.96 -3.90
CA PRO A 95 3.13 17.99 -2.90
C PRO A 95 3.43 19.43 -3.38
N GLY A 96 4.33 19.60 -4.35
CA GLY A 96 4.62 20.92 -4.93
C GLY A 96 3.61 21.43 -5.95
N LYS A 97 2.66 20.58 -6.39
CA LYS A 97 1.62 20.95 -7.38
C LYS A 97 0.21 20.53 -6.94
N ASP A 98 0.10 19.50 -6.12
CA ASP A 98 -1.14 19.03 -5.51
C ASP A 98 -1.35 19.79 -4.20
N LEU A 99 -1.96 20.95 -4.30
CA LEU A 99 -2.15 21.94 -3.25
C LEU A 99 -3.54 21.78 -2.61
N ASP A 100 -4.12 22.90 -2.17
CA ASP A 100 -5.51 22.99 -1.74
C ASP A 100 -6.48 23.01 -2.93
N PHE A 101 -7.77 23.00 -2.63
CA PHE A 101 -8.84 22.90 -3.63
C PHE A 101 -8.82 24.03 -4.66
N SER A 102 -8.52 25.25 -4.25
CA SER A 102 -8.56 26.44 -5.12
C SER A 102 -7.31 26.60 -5.97
N ASN A 103 -6.18 26.06 -5.54
CA ASN A 103 -4.86 26.28 -6.13
C ASN A 103 -4.31 25.06 -6.88
N THR A 104 -4.96 23.91 -6.79
CA THR A 104 -4.54 22.72 -7.57
C THR A 104 -5.01 22.83 -9.01
N ASP A 105 -4.08 22.75 -9.95
CA ASP A 105 -4.37 22.71 -11.37
C ASP A 105 -5.21 21.47 -11.73
N THR A 106 -6.19 21.62 -12.63
CA THR A 106 -7.13 20.57 -13.01
C THR A 106 -6.41 19.36 -13.62
N ASP A 107 -5.40 19.56 -14.48
CA ASP A 107 -4.69 18.46 -15.11
C ASP A 107 -3.81 17.72 -14.09
N VAL A 108 -3.22 18.42 -13.12
CA VAL A 108 -2.51 17.82 -11.99
C VAL A 108 -3.46 16.94 -11.18
N PHE A 109 -4.65 17.46 -10.84
CA PHE A 109 -5.67 16.71 -10.11
C PHE A 109 -6.06 15.44 -10.87
N LEU A 110 -6.48 15.56 -12.11
CA LEU A 110 -6.93 14.42 -12.92
C LEU A 110 -5.82 13.39 -13.14
N ASN A 111 -4.59 13.83 -13.38
CA ASN A 111 -3.46 12.93 -13.60
C ASN A 111 -3.12 12.10 -12.36
N ILE A 112 -3.09 12.72 -11.16
CA ILE A 112 -2.79 12.00 -9.91
C ILE A 112 -3.92 11.01 -9.59
N VAL A 113 -5.19 11.46 -9.65
CA VAL A 113 -6.35 10.60 -9.39
C VAL A 113 -6.36 9.42 -10.36
N ASN A 114 -6.25 9.68 -11.66
CA ASN A 114 -6.24 8.64 -12.67
C ASN A 114 -5.09 7.65 -12.48
N THR A 115 -3.86 8.14 -12.27
CA THR A 115 -2.68 7.28 -12.14
C THR A 115 -2.79 6.36 -10.92
N ASN A 116 -3.19 6.89 -9.77
CA ASN A 116 -3.33 6.12 -8.55
C ASN A 116 -4.47 5.09 -8.63
N LEU A 117 -5.65 5.51 -9.11
CA LEU A 117 -6.82 4.63 -9.18
C LEU A 117 -6.66 3.56 -10.27
N ARG A 118 -6.16 3.96 -11.44
CA ARG A 118 -5.93 3.07 -12.57
C ARG A 118 -4.97 1.92 -12.22
N SER A 119 -3.90 2.21 -11.48
CA SER A 119 -2.93 1.19 -11.07
C SER A 119 -3.58 0.06 -10.26
N VAL A 120 -4.42 0.41 -9.29
CA VAL A 120 -5.15 -0.56 -8.47
C VAL A 120 -6.20 -1.29 -9.30
N PHE A 121 -6.95 -0.56 -10.13
CA PHE A 121 -8.05 -1.15 -10.90
C PHE A 121 -7.57 -2.18 -11.92
N ILE A 122 -6.56 -1.84 -12.74
CA ILE A 122 -6.07 -2.73 -13.80
C ILE A 122 -5.40 -3.97 -13.20
N GLY A 123 -4.48 -3.80 -12.26
CA GLY A 123 -3.79 -4.92 -11.63
C GLY A 123 -4.74 -5.86 -10.89
N SER A 124 -5.71 -5.32 -10.14
CA SER A 124 -6.73 -6.12 -9.45
C SER A 124 -7.63 -6.86 -10.42
N LYS A 125 -8.10 -6.18 -11.48
CA LYS A 125 -8.96 -6.80 -12.51
C LYS A 125 -8.27 -7.98 -13.19
N GLU A 126 -6.96 -7.87 -13.47
CA GLU A 126 -6.21 -8.95 -14.07
C GLU A 126 -6.00 -10.10 -13.07
N ALA A 127 -5.55 -9.80 -11.85
CA ALA A 127 -5.35 -10.81 -10.81
C ALA A 127 -6.64 -11.61 -10.50
N VAL A 128 -7.80 -10.93 -10.43
CA VAL A 128 -9.12 -11.57 -10.20
C VAL A 128 -9.41 -12.66 -11.21
N LYS A 129 -9.08 -12.50 -12.50
CA LYS A 129 -9.31 -13.51 -13.53
C LYS A 129 -8.61 -14.84 -13.23
N HIS A 130 -7.40 -14.76 -12.68
CA HIS A 130 -6.58 -15.93 -12.33
C HIS A 130 -6.98 -16.47 -10.96
N MET A 131 -7.16 -15.60 -9.96
CA MET A 131 -7.63 -15.99 -8.63
C MET A 131 -8.97 -16.71 -8.66
N ALA A 132 -9.92 -16.26 -9.48
CA ALA A 132 -11.22 -16.92 -9.63
C ALA A 132 -11.10 -18.35 -10.21
N LYS A 133 -10.21 -18.57 -11.18
CA LYS A 133 -9.97 -19.90 -11.78
C LYS A 133 -9.29 -20.86 -10.82
N GLN A 134 -8.45 -20.38 -9.91
CA GLN A 134 -7.72 -21.21 -8.93
C GLN A 134 -8.49 -21.43 -7.61
N GLY A 135 -9.68 -20.82 -7.45
CA GLY A 135 -10.56 -21.01 -6.29
C GLY A 135 -10.40 -19.97 -5.17
N GLY A 136 -9.73 -18.86 -5.41
CA GLY A 136 -9.66 -17.75 -4.46
C GLY A 136 -8.35 -16.99 -4.44
N GLY A 137 -8.30 -15.95 -3.61
CA GLY A 137 -7.11 -15.11 -3.44
C GLY A 137 -7.31 -13.95 -2.46
N SER A 138 -6.29 -13.13 -2.29
CA SER A 138 -6.35 -11.93 -1.45
C SER A 138 -5.77 -10.72 -2.18
N ILE A 139 -6.53 -9.63 -2.24
CA ILE A 139 -6.07 -8.33 -2.76
C ILE A 139 -5.91 -7.38 -1.59
N ILE A 140 -4.75 -6.70 -1.52
CA ILE A 140 -4.46 -5.75 -0.46
C ILE A 140 -4.05 -4.43 -1.08
N ASN A 141 -4.79 -3.37 -0.78
CA ASN A 141 -4.52 -2.04 -1.30
C ASN A 141 -3.82 -1.20 -0.22
N ILE A 142 -2.60 -0.74 -0.50
CA ILE A 142 -1.93 0.25 0.36
C ILE A 142 -2.47 1.62 -0.01
N SER A 143 -3.41 2.09 0.81
CA SER A 143 -4.05 3.38 0.66
C SER A 143 -3.32 4.45 1.50
N SER A 144 -4.05 5.28 2.22
CA SER A 144 -3.52 6.29 3.14
C SER A 144 -4.60 6.76 4.11
N VAL A 145 -4.21 7.21 5.30
CA VAL A 145 -5.12 7.96 6.19
C VAL A 145 -5.68 9.22 5.52
N GLY A 146 -4.94 9.84 4.57
CA GLY A 146 -5.42 10.95 3.76
C GLY A 146 -6.63 10.63 2.87
N GLY A 147 -6.98 9.35 2.70
CA GLY A 147 -8.23 8.93 2.08
C GLY A 147 -9.43 8.84 3.05
N LEU A 148 -9.24 9.16 4.33
CA LEU A 148 -10.29 9.22 5.35
C LEU A 148 -10.36 10.58 6.03
N VAL A 149 -9.20 11.16 6.33
CA VAL A 149 -9.08 12.43 7.06
C VAL A 149 -8.61 13.48 6.07
N PRO A 150 -9.46 14.45 5.70
CA PRO A 150 -9.05 15.54 4.81
C PRO A 150 -7.93 16.37 5.44
N ASP A 151 -7.00 16.82 4.61
CA ASP A 151 -5.93 17.73 4.97
C ASP A 151 -6.06 19.05 4.20
N ILE A 152 -5.23 20.03 4.53
CA ILE A 152 -5.21 21.37 3.91
C ILE A 152 -4.54 21.40 2.54
N SER A 153 -3.94 20.30 2.11
CA SER A 153 -3.25 20.14 0.83
C SER A 153 -3.42 18.73 0.27
N GLN A 154 -2.87 18.50 -0.92
CA GLN A 154 -2.90 17.19 -1.60
C GLN A 154 -4.32 16.70 -1.90
N VAL A 155 -5.15 17.59 -2.43
CA VAL A 155 -6.57 17.33 -2.76
C VAL A 155 -6.71 16.15 -3.74
N ALA A 156 -5.83 16.02 -4.73
CA ALA A 156 -5.86 14.93 -5.69
C ALA A 156 -5.43 13.60 -5.05
N TYR A 157 -4.35 13.61 -4.28
CA TYR A 157 -3.87 12.42 -3.58
C TYR A 157 -4.93 11.88 -2.61
N GLY A 158 -5.46 12.74 -1.73
CA GLY A 158 -6.51 12.37 -0.78
C GLY A 158 -7.74 11.79 -1.48
N THR A 159 -8.23 12.46 -2.54
CA THR A 159 -9.35 11.98 -3.36
C THR A 159 -9.05 10.61 -3.98
N SER A 160 -7.86 10.41 -4.54
CA SER A 160 -7.48 9.12 -5.13
C SER A 160 -7.46 7.99 -4.10
N LYS A 161 -6.98 8.26 -2.87
CA LYS A 161 -6.95 7.28 -1.79
C LYS A 161 -8.34 6.97 -1.22
N ALA A 162 -9.22 7.97 -1.14
CA ALA A 162 -10.63 7.76 -0.81
C ALA A 162 -11.34 6.88 -1.86
N ALA A 163 -11.08 7.11 -3.14
CA ALA A 163 -11.60 6.28 -4.22
C ALA A 163 -11.09 4.83 -4.14
N ILE A 164 -9.80 4.61 -3.81
CA ILE A 164 -9.23 3.27 -3.59
C ILE A 164 -9.90 2.59 -2.38
N ASN A 165 -10.19 3.31 -1.30
CA ASN A 165 -10.90 2.77 -0.14
C ASN A 165 -12.29 2.27 -0.53
N TYR A 166 -13.01 3.00 -1.36
CA TYR A 166 -14.32 2.58 -1.85
C TYR A 166 -14.22 1.41 -2.84
N LEU A 167 -13.26 1.46 -3.78
CA LEU A 167 -13.00 0.38 -4.72
C LEU A 167 -12.64 -0.93 -4.00
N THR A 168 -11.92 -0.87 -2.89
CA THR A 168 -11.62 -2.04 -2.04
C THR A 168 -12.90 -2.75 -1.59
N LYS A 169 -13.92 -1.98 -1.15
CA LYS A 169 -15.21 -2.52 -0.74
C LYS A 169 -15.99 -3.12 -1.91
N LEU A 170 -15.95 -2.46 -3.08
CA LEU A 170 -16.59 -2.98 -4.28
C LEU A 170 -15.98 -4.33 -4.71
N ILE A 171 -14.66 -4.43 -4.78
CA ILE A 171 -13.96 -5.68 -5.11
C ILE A 171 -14.33 -6.75 -4.09
N ALA A 172 -14.32 -6.44 -2.78
CA ALA A 172 -14.66 -7.37 -1.72
C ALA A 172 -16.07 -7.96 -1.88
N VAL A 173 -17.05 -7.13 -2.23
CA VAL A 173 -18.45 -7.58 -2.42
C VAL A 173 -18.63 -8.36 -3.73
N HIS A 174 -18.07 -7.84 -4.84
CA HIS A 174 -18.28 -8.43 -6.16
C HIS A 174 -17.59 -9.78 -6.34
N GLU A 175 -16.40 -9.92 -5.73
CA GLU A 175 -15.55 -11.10 -5.92
C GLU A 175 -15.62 -12.13 -4.77
N ALA A 176 -16.45 -11.88 -3.75
CA ALA A 176 -16.68 -12.84 -2.66
C ALA A 176 -17.19 -14.20 -3.18
N LYS A 177 -18.00 -14.20 -4.23
CA LYS A 177 -18.49 -15.43 -4.90
C LYS A 177 -17.34 -16.29 -5.47
N ASN A 178 -16.19 -15.68 -5.75
CA ASN A 178 -14.99 -16.33 -6.26
C ASN A 178 -13.99 -16.66 -5.13
N ASN A 179 -14.41 -16.55 -3.85
CA ASN A 179 -13.56 -16.71 -2.68
C ASN A 179 -12.34 -15.76 -2.69
N ILE A 180 -12.51 -14.53 -3.24
CA ILE A 180 -11.48 -13.50 -3.28
C ILE A 180 -11.81 -12.45 -2.21
N ARG A 181 -10.85 -12.20 -1.33
CA ARG A 181 -10.94 -11.15 -0.32
C ARG A 181 -10.23 -9.88 -0.83
N CYS A 182 -10.74 -8.72 -0.47
CA CYS A 182 -10.07 -7.45 -0.75
C CYS A 182 -10.12 -6.55 0.49
N ASN A 183 -8.95 -6.09 0.94
CA ASN A 183 -8.84 -5.21 2.11
C ASN A 183 -7.86 -4.07 1.82
N ALA A 184 -7.92 -2.98 2.59
CA ALA A 184 -6.97 -1.88 2.50
C ALA A 184 -6.23 -1.69 3.82
N VAL A 185 -4.93 -1.40 3.73
CA VAL A 185 -4.11 -0.89 4.83
C VAL A 185 -3.86 0.59 4.56
N LEU A 186 -4.13 1.43 5.55
CA LEU A 186 -3.99 2.89 5.48
C LEU A 186 -2.85 3.36 6.39
N PRO A 187 -1.65 3.52 5.85
CA PRO A 187 -0.56 4.09 6.62
C PRO A 187 -0.85 5.54 7.04
N GLY A 188 -0.46 5.88 8.27
CA GLY A 188 -0.22 7.25 8.68
C GLY A 188 1.18 7.72 8.27
N MET A 189 1.73 8.70 8.98
CA MET A 189 3.11 9.15 8.77
C MET A 189 4.07 8.00 9.06
N THR A 190 4.72 7.51 8.02
CA THR A 190 5.62 6.34 8.07
C THR A 190 7.04 6.74 7.72
N ALA A 191 8.03 6.27 8.48
CA ALA A 191 9.46 6.60 8.36
C ALA A 191 10.08 5.93 7.12
N THR A 192 9.69 6.38 5.94
CA THR A 192 10.31 5.99 4.67
C THR A 192 11.39 6.99 4.26
N GLU A 193 12.33 6.57 3.40
CA GLU A 193 13.35 7.48 2.85
C GLU A 193 12.73 8.70 2.15
N ALA A 194 11.59 8.52 1.48
CA ALA A 194 10.88 9.59 0.79
C ALA A 194 10.36 10.64 1.79
N VAL A 195 9.82 10.19 2.93
CA VAL A 195 9.34 11.06 4.00
C VAL A 195 10.53 11.74 4.69
N ALA A 196 11.58 11.00 5.03
CA ALA A 196 12.77 11.55 5.70
C ALA A 196 13.46 12.64 4.88
N LYS A 197 13.49 12.52 3.55
CA LYS A 197 14.12 13.52 2.65
C LYS A 197 13.28 14.79 2.48
N ASN A 198 11.97 14.73 2.64
CA ASN A 198 11.05 15.82 2.29
C ASN A 198 10.44 16.52 3.52
N LEU A 199 10.70 16.03 4.73
CA LEU A 199 10.11 16.57 5.95
C LEU A 199 11.11 17.45 6.71
N SER A 200 10.80 18.75 6.92
CA SER A 200 11.56 19.57 7.86
C SER A 200 11.35 19.05 9.30
N GLY A 201 12.35 19.26 10.16
CA GLY A 201 12.24 18.87 11.57
C GLY A 201 11.05 19.54 12.28
N GLU A 202 10.81 20.81 11.99
CA GLU A 202 9.71 21.59 12.55
C GLU A 202 8.34 21.04 12.13
N PHE A 203 8.14 20.74 10.84
CA PHE A 203 6.90 20.16 10.36
C PHE A 203 6.67 18.77 10.94
N ARG A 204 7.73 17.95 11.03
CA ARG A 204 7.66 16.62 11.67
C ARG A 204 7.18 16.74 13.12
N ASP A 205 7.78 17.62 13.90
CA ASP A 205 7.48 17.79 15.33
C ASP A 205 6.05 18.34 15.53
N LEU A 206 5.60 19.23 14.62
CA LEU A 206 4.23 19.70 14.56
C LEU A 206 3.27 18.53 14.30
N PHE A 207 3.55 17.72 13.29
CA PHE A 207 2.69 16.60 12.91
C PHE A 207 2.62 15.52 14.01
N LEU A 208 3.78 15.20 14.62
CA LEU A 208 3.84 14.18 15.69
C LEU A 208 3.02 14.56 16.94
N ARG A 209 2.78 15.85 17.19
CA ARG A 209 1.90 16.29 18.28
C ARG A 209 0.45 15.83 18.11
N HIS A 210 0.03 15.58 16.86
CA HIS A 210 -1.33 15.13 16.53
C HIS A 210 -1.45 13.61 16.41
N ILE A 211 -0.36 12.87 16.54
CA ILE A 211 -0.36 11.41 16.58
C ILE A 211 -0.40 10.96 18.06
N PRO A 212 -1.43 10.23 18.51
CA PRO A 212 -1.49 9.73 19.90
C PRO A 212 -0.26 8.95 20.35
N LEU A 213 0.31 8.08 19.50
CA LEU A 213 1.54 7.34 19.82
C LEU A 213 2.83 8.19 19.72
N ARG A 214 2.76 9.46 19.32
CA ARG A 214 3.87 10.45 19.35
C ARG A 214 5.12 10.05 18.55
N ARG A 215 4.99 9.18 17.58
CA ARG A 215 6.07 8.77 16.68
C ARG A 215 5.56 8.50 15.29
N MET A 216 6.47 8.47 14.33
CA MET A 216 6.18 7.88 13.02
C MET A 216 6.03 6.36 13.15
N GLY A 217 5.24 5.77 12.26
CA GLY A 217 5.21 4.33 12.08
C GLY A 217 6.44 3.87 11.29
N GLU A 218 6.88 2.64 11.54
CA GLU A 218 7.91 2.01 10.74
C GLU A 218 7.29 1.25 9.55
N PRO A 219 7.95 1.16 8.38
CA PRO A 219 7.48 0.38 7.24
C PRO A 219 7.10 -1.07 7.60
N ASP A 220 7.83 -1.67 8.54
CA ASP A 220 7.57 -3.03 9.03
C ASP A 220 6.24 -3.15 9.78
N GLU A 221 5.75 -2.09 10.41
CA GLU A 221 4.44 -2.10 11.09
C GLU A 221 3.30 -2.15 10.06
N ILE A 222 3.46 -1.48 8.93
CA ILE A 222 2.53 -1.57 7.80
C ILE A 222 2.59 -2.97 7.16
N ALA A 223 3.79 -3.50 6.99
CA ALA A 223 4.00 -4.84 6.42
C ALA A 223 3.36 -5.95 7.27
N LYS A 224 3.39 -5.86 8.61
CA LYS A 224 2.71 -6.82 9.51
C LYS A 224 1.20 -6.86 9.30
N ALA A 225 0.55 -5.70 9.16
CA ALA A 225 -0.88 -5.63 8.84
C ALA A 225 -1.17 -6.23 7.44
N THR A 226 -0.26 -6.01 6.50
CA THR A 226 -0.34 -6.57 5.14
C THR A 226 -0.21 -8.10 5.17
N VAL A 227 0.72 -8.66 5.95
CA VAL A 227 0.88 -10.11 6.14
C VAL A 227 -0.39 -10.72 6.74
N TYR A 228 -1.03 -10.07 7.71
CA TYR A 228 -2.31 -10.53 8.26
C TYR A 228 -3.37 -10.69 7.16
N PHE A 229 -3.57 -9.67 6.32
CA PHE A 229 -4.53 -9.76 5.22
C PHE A 229 -4.13 -10.75 4.10
N ALA A 230 -2.83 -11.00 3.92
CA ALA A 230 -2.32 -11.97 2.96
C ALA A 230 -2.50 -13.42 3.43
N SER A 231 -2.58 -13.65 4.74
CA SER A 231 -2.63 -14.97 5.35
C SER A 231 -4.05 -15.47 5.58
N ASP A 232 -4.15 -16.74 5.94
CA ASP A 232 -5.41 -17.40 6.29
C ASP A 232 -5.92 -16.95 7.68
N ASP A 233 -5.10 -16.24 8.48
CA ASP A 233 -5.55 -15.58 9.72
C ASP A 233 -6.69 -14.58 9.45
N SER A 234 -6.81 -14.08 8.21
CA SER A 234 -7.85 -13.16 7.78
C SER A 234 -8.91 -13.82 6.86
N ALA A 235 -9.06 -15.14 6.90
CA ALA A 235 -9.95 -15.87 5.99
C ALA A 235 -11.42 -15.38 6.01
N TYR A 236 -11.88 -14.84 7.13
CA TYR A 236 -13.23 -14.26 7.28
C TYR A 236 -13.23 -12.74 7.30
N THR A 237 -12.16 -12.09 6.75
CA THR A 237 -12.00 -10.64 6.78
C THR A 237 -11.91 -10.10 5.35
N THR A 238 -12.94 -9.38 4.90
CA THR A 238 -12.97 -8.72 3.59
C THR A 238 -13.64 -7.35 3.67
N GLY A 239 -13.32 -6.44 2.77
CA GLY A 239 -13.87 -5.07 2.70
C GLY A 239 -13.38 -4.14 3.79
N GLN A 240 -12.37 -4.54 4.58
CA GLN A 240 -11.86 -3.72 5.69
C GLN A 240 -10.94 -2.61 5.22
N ILE A 241 -11.06 -1.48 5.92
CA ILE A 241 -10.24 -0.28 5.70
C ILE A 241 -9.48 -0.03 7.02
N LEU A 242 -8.31 -0.68 7.15
CA LEU A 242 -7.55 -0.71 8.40
C LEU A 242 -6.52 0.43 8.44
N THR A 243 -6.68 1.36 9.38
CA THR A 243 -5.67 2.40 9.64
C THR A 243 -4.53 1.86 10.51
N VAL A 244 -3.28 2.09 10.05
CA VAL A 244 -2.05 1.86 10.81
C VAL A 244 -1.34 3.20 10.93
N SER A 245 -1.79 4.03 11.87
CA SER A 245 -1.49 5.47 11.90
C SER A 245 -1.05 6.01 13.25
N GLY A 246 -0.87 5.15 14.24
CA GLY A 246 -0.60 5.59 15.60
C GLY A 246 -1.74 6.39 16.26
N GLY A 247 -2.96 6.29 15.69
CA GLY A 247 -4.16 6.98 16.17
C GLY A 247 -4.39 8.36 15.51
N PHE A 248 -3.61 8.72 14.47
CA PHE A 248 -3.86 9.96 13.71
C PHE A 248 -5.29 9.97 13.17
N GLY A 249 -5.98 11.09 13.34
CA GLY A 249 -7.37 11.28 12.90
C GLY A 249 -8.46 10.71 13.83
N LEU A 250 -8.09 10.04 14.94
CA LEU A 250 -9.07 9.55 15.92
C LEU A 250 -9.38 10.58 17.02
N ALA A 251 -8.38 11.34 17.42
CA ALA A 251 -8.50 12.27 18.54
C ALA A 251 -9.22 13.57 18.10
N THR A 252 -9.84 14.23 19.08
CA THR A 252 -10.41 15.57 18.87
C THR A 252 -9.32 16.58 18.50
N PRO A 253 -9.64 17.69 17.82
CA PRO A 253 -8.68 18.75 17.50
C PRO A 253 -7.92 19.30 18.72
N LEU A 254 -8.52 19.23 19.91
CA LEU A 254 -7.90 19.68 21.16
C LEU A 254 -6.87 18.71 21.76
N TYR A 255 -6.69 17.53 21.17
CA TYR A 255 -5.84 16.48 21.74
C TYR A 255 -4.42 16.96 22.03
N SER A 256 -3.78 17.63 21.07
CA SER A 256 -2.40 18.11 21.23
C SER A 256 -2.23 19.09 22.39
N ASP A 257 -3.22 19.97 22.59
CA ASP A 257 -3.19 20.99 23.64
C ASP A 257 -3.47 20.41 25.04
N LEU A 258 -4.44 19.51 25.12
CA LEU A 258 -4.83 18.87 26.37
C LEU A 258 -3.77 17.86 26.86
N SER A 259 -3.21 17.07 25.98
CA SER A 259 -2.22 16.04 26.34
C SER A 259 -0.89 16.64 26.83
N ASN A 260 -0.55 17.86 26.42
CA ASN A 260 0.63 18.58 26.95
C ASN A 260 0.40 19.14 28.38
N LYS A 261 -0.86 19.37 28.76
CA LYS A 261 -1.22 19.86 30.12
C LYS A 261 -1.22 18.74 31.16
N THR A 262 -1.59 17.53 30.78
CA THR A 262 -1.64 16.36 31.69
C THR A 262 -0.27 15.86 32.10
N ASN A 263 0.77 16.07 31.31
CA ASN A 263 2.15 15.71 31.64
C ASN A 263 2.84 16.73 32.61
N ARG A 264 2.12 17.77 33.08
CA ARG A 264 2.62 18.77 34.03
C ARG A 264 2.00 18.65 35.46
N ARG A 265 1.33 17.51 35.72
CA ARG A 265 0.80 17.22 37.05
C ARG A 265 1.60 16.12 37.75
#